data_f6709db53061feb0d4427b553e177c1b
#
_entry.id   f6709db53061feb0d4427b553e177c1b
#
_cell.length_a   1.000
_cell.length_b   1.000
_cell.length_c   1.000
_cell.angle_alpha   90.00
_cell.angle_beta   90.00
_cell.angle_gamma   90.00
#
_symmetry.space_group_name_H-M   'P 1'
#
loop_
_entity.id
_entity.type
_entity.pdbx_description
1 polymer ?
#
loop_
_entity_poly.entity_id
_entity_poly.type
_entity_poly.pdbx_seq_one_letter_code
_entity_poly.pdbx_strand_id
1 'polypeptide(L)'
;GILKYKSLEPIQSTNRPMLATEKDILNMAINPNNLEYLKYNERMLNTIYSPQLDYTYHLVQIADEDVNVIAPFINHQNAPVSQNERFSLIRWGSQVELVLPLDERYDFTTLLDNEFHVKAGLDKLVHINFKNDPFQQHSQSRSNL
;
A
#
# COMPACT_ATOMS: atom_id res chain seq x y z
N GLY A 1 -1.47 7.70 -12.60
CA GLY A 1 -1.43 8.55 -11.41
C GLY A 1 -0.31 9.56 -11.44
N ILE A 2 -0.27 10.42 -10.46
CA ILE A 2 0.81 11.40 -10.23
C ILE A 2 1.44 11.09 -8.88
N LEU A 3 2.73 10.77 -8.88
CA LEU A 3 3.48 10.34 -7.71
C LEU A 3 4.20 11.51 -7.04
N LYS A 4 4.05 11.60 -5.72
CA LYS A 4 4.94 12.31 -4.81
C LYS A 4 5.51 11.32 -3.80
N TYR A 5 6.74 11.49 -3.40
CA TYR A 5 7.31 10.65 -2.35
C TYR A 5 8.09 11.45 -1.33
N LYS A 6 8.22 10.90 -0.13
CA LYS A 6 9.02 11.42 0.96
C LYS A 6 9.75 10.26 1.63
N SER A 7 11.08 10.30 1.59
CA SER A 7 11.93 9.37 2.34
C SER A 7 12.09 9.86 3.78
N LEU A 8 12.08 8.92 4.69
CA LEU A 8 12.27 9.13 6.11
C LEU A 8 13.37 8.19 6.59
N GLU A 9 14.47 8.76 7.02
CA GLU A 9 15.59 8.02 7.61
C GLU A 9 15.18 7.35 8.93
N PRO A 10 15.87 6.27 9.33
CA PRO A 10 15.63 5.65 10.63
C PRO A 10 15.96 6.63 11.76
N ILE A 11 15.09 6.73 12.76
CA ILE A 11 15.21 7.74 13.83
C ILE A 11 16.50 7.60 14.64
N GLN A 12 17.00 6.38 14.80
CA GLN A 12 18.20 6.07 15.58
C GLN A 12 19.40 5.65 14.70
N SER A 13 19.38 6.03 13.42
CA SER A 13 20.37 5.61 12.41
C SER A 13 20.46 4.09 12.20
N THR A 14 19.53 3.33 12.76
CA THR A 14 19.43 1.88 12.62
C THR A 14 17.97 1.48 12.51
N ASN A 15 17.71 0.44 11.75
CA ASN A 15 16.39 -0.17 11.70
C ASN A 15 16.24 -1.23 12.81
N ARG A 16 15.01 -1.59 13.10
CA ARG A 16 14.64 -2.66 14.04
C ARG A 16 14.10 -3.84 13.28
N PRO A 17 14.43 -5.07 13.68
CA PRO A 17 13.96 -6.27 12.98
C PRO A 17 12.45 -6.42 13.09
N MET A 18 11.84 -6.87 12.01
CA MET A 18 10.38 -7.08 11.89
C MET A 18 9.96 -8.51 12.25
N LEU A 19 10.91 -9.42 12.46
CA LEU A 19 10.67 -10.86 12.66
C LEU A 19 9.64 -11.19 13.76
N ALA A 20 9.63 -10.43 14.85
CA ALA A 20 8.67 -10.64 15.93
C ALA A 20 7.23 -10.34 15.46
N THR A 21 7.06 -9.26 14.71
CA THR A 21 5.75 -8.88 14.12
C THR A 21 5.30 -9.88 13.07
N GLU A 22 6.19 -10.38 12.23
CA GLU A 22 5.86 -11.42 11.26
C GLU A 22 5.30 -12.67 11.94
N LYS A 23 5.91 -13.10 13.06
CA LYS A 23 5.41 -14.22 13.87
C LYS A 23 4.05 -13.91 14.51
N ASP A 24 3.85 -12.67 14.97
CA ASP A 24 2.57 -12.25 15.56
C ASP A 24 1.45 -12.26 14.50
N ILE A 25 1.73 -11.79 13.28
CA ILE A 25 0.79 -11.82 12.16
C ILE A 25 0.40 -13.25 11.81
N LEU A 26 1.37 -14.16 11.70
CA LEU A 26 1.12 -15.58 11.42
C LEU A 26 0.28 -16.26 12.52
N ASN A 27 0.39 -15.80 13.75
CA ASN A 27 -0.40 -16.31 14.87
C ASN A 27 -1.71 -15.56 15.11
N MET A 28 -2.06 -14.59 14.24
CA MET A 28 -3.21 -13.70 14.39
C MET A 28 -3.27 -12.96 15.75
N ALA A 29 -2.13 -12.68 16.35
CA ALA A 29 -1.98 -12.13 17.69
C ALA A 29 -0.97 -10.96 17.69
N ILE A 30 -1.37 -9.80 17.15
CA ILE A 30 -0.47 -8.64 17.05
C ILE A 30 -0.16 -8.08 18.43
N ASN A 31 1.12 -8.10 18.79
CA ASN A 31 1.62 -7.44 20.00
C ASN A 31 2.04 -6.00 19.67
N PRO A 32 1.39 -4.97 20.26
CA PRO A 32 1.74 -3.57 20.00
C PRO A 32 3.20 -3.21 20.28
N ASN A 33 3.87 -3.91 21.19
CA ASN A 33 5.29 -3.69 21.49
C ASN A 33 6.21 -4.11 20.34
N ASN A 34 5.77 -4.98 19.45
CA ASN A 34 6.54 -5.42 18.28
C ASN A 34 6.35 -4.49 17.07
N LEU A 35 5.49 -3.48 17.17
CA LEU A 35 5.21 -2.53 16.08
C LEU A 35 6.11 -1.28 16.10
N GLU A 36 7.14 -1.26 16.93
CA GLU A 36 8.04 -0.10 17.03
C GLU A 36 8.76 0.23 15.72
N TYR A 37 9.07 -0.77 14.89
CA TYR A 37 9.67 -0.58 13.58
C TYR A 37 8.84 0.37 12.69
N LEU A 38 7.52 0.40 12.82
CA LEU A 38 6.65 1.33 12.08
C LEU A 38 7.00 2.80 12.34
N LYS A 39 7.57 3.11 13.50
CA LYS A 39 7.97 4.47 13.91
C LYS A 39 9.43 4.76 13.64
N TYR A 40 10.30 3.78 13.75
CA TYR A 40 11.75 3.98 13.82
C TYR A 40 12.47 3.64 12.54
N ASN A 41 11.99 2.68 11.76
CA ASN A 41 12.71 2.20 10.59
C ASN A 41 12.68 3.21 9.42
N GLU A 42 13.62 3.04 8.51
CA GLU A 42 13.62 3.70 7.21
C GLU A 42 12.28 3.46 6.51
N ARG A 43 11.68 4.53 6.04
CA ARG A 43 10.36 4.46 5.38
C ARG A 43 10.33 5.38 4.17
N MET A 44 9.52 4.99 3.18
CA MET A 44 9.16 5.88 2.09
C MET A 44 7.65 5.99 1.98
N LEU A 45 7.13 7.20 2.16
CA LEU A 45 5.74 7.52 1.90
C LEU A 45 5.58 7.91 0.44
N ASN A 46 4.86 7.11 -0.31
CA ASN A 46 4.48 7.39 -1.68
C ASN A 46 3.02 7.83 -1.71
N THR A 47 2.77 9.03 -2.18
CA THR A 47 1.43 9.59 -2.34
C THR A 47 1.09 9.63 -3.81
N ILE A 48 0.03 8.95 -4.20
CA ILE A 48 -0.39 8.82 -5.59
C ILE A 48 -1.77 9.44 -5.77
N TYR A 49 -1.85 10.47 -6.59
CA TYR A 49 -3.11 11.05 -7.03
C TYR A 49 -3.57 10.40 -8.34
N SER A 50 -4.77 9.89 -8.37
CA SER A 50 -5.44 9.38 -9.56
C SER A 50 -6.35 10.43 -10.16
N PRO A 51 -5.98 11.06 -11.30
CA PRO A 51 -6.86 12.04 -11.94
C PRO A 51 -8.19 11.45 -12.43
N GLN A 52 -8.22 10.17 -12.76
CA GLN A 52 -9.43 9.49 -13.23
C GLN A 52 -10.49 9.34 -12.14
N LEU A 53 -10.03 9.16 -10.90
CA LEU A 53 -10.90 9.01 -9.73
C LEU A 53 -10.99 10.29 -8.91
N ASP A 54 -10.19 11.31 -9.22
CA ASP A 54 -10.01 12.48 -8.34
C ASP A 54 -9.76 12.02 -6.89
N TYR A 55 -8.85 11.06 -6.71
CA TYR A 55 -8.63 10.39 -5.44
C TYR A 55 -7.14 10.19 -5.17
N THR A 56 -6.76 10.40 -3.92
CA THR A 56 -5.38 10.23 -3.45
C THR A 56 -5.28 9.05 -2.50
N TYR A 57 -4.30 8.19 -2.73
CA TYR A 57 -3.97 7.08 -1.85
C TYR A 57 -2.47 7.03 -1.56
N HIS A 58 -2.08 6.21 -0.59
CA HIS A 58 -0.70 6.15 -0.15
C HIS A 58 -0.18 4.71 -0.14
N LEU A 59 1.09 4.57 -0.48
CA LEU A 59 1.87 3.35 -0.28
C LEU A 59 3.03 3.68 0.64
N VAL A 60 3.08 3.03 1.80
CA VAL A 60 4.17 3.19 2.77
C VAL A 60 5.07 1.97 2.65
N GLN A 61 6.28 2.18 2.21
CA GLN A 61 7.34 1.17 2.20
C GLN A 61 8.14 1.30 3.50
N ILE A 62 8.37 0.19 4.19
CA ILE A 62 9.05 0.14 5.48
C ILE A 62 10.16 -0.89 5.36
N ALA A 63 11.40 -0.47 5.58
CA ALA A 63 12.55 -1.34 5.57
C ALA A 63 12.59 -2.22 6.83
N ASP A 64 13.14 -3.42 6.71
CA ASP A 64 13.48 -4.27 7.83
C ASP A 64 14.81 -3.82 8.47
N GLU A 65 15.64 -4.72 8.86
CA GLU A 65 16.85 -4.52 9.64
C GLU A 65 17.89 -3.62 8.95
N ASP A 66 18.06 -3.77 7.65
CA ASP A 66 19.04 -3.02 6.85
C ASP A 66 18.60 -1.58 6.55
N VAL A 67 19.53 -0.65 6.54
CA VAL A 67 19.30 0.76 6.19
C VAL A 67 19.66 1.05 4.72
N ASN A 68 19.14 2.14 4.17
CA ASN A 68 19.36 2.57 2.78
C ASN A 68 18.96 1.53 1.75
N VAL A 69 17.89 0.80 2.03
CA VAL A 69 17.40 -0.30 1.17
C VAL A 69 16.22 0.10 0.30
N ILE A 70 15.53 1.21 0.60
CA ILE A 70 14.43 1.73 -0.22
C ILE A 70 14.98 2.67 -1.27
N ALA A 71 14.95 2.24 -2.53
CA ALA A 71 15.50 2.98 -3.66
C ALA A 71 14.37 3.43 -4.61
N PRO A 72 14.09 4.74 -4.73
CA PRO A 72 13.18 5.25 -5.75
C PRO A 72 13.82 5.15 -7.14
N PHE A 73 13.05 4.77 -8.15
CA PHE A 73 13.46 4.83 -9.56
C PHE A 73 13.12 6.19 -10.18
N ILE A 74 12.13 6.87 -9.61
CA ILE A 74 11.70 8.18 -10.04
C ILE A 74 12.38 9.21 -9.12
N ASN A 75 13.15 10.10 -9.69
CA ASN A 75 13.99 11.07 -8.96
C ASN A 75 13.39 12.48 -8.86
N HIS A 76 12.15 12.67 -9.29
CA HIS A 76 11.48 13.96 -9.23
C HIS A 76 10.05 13.83 -8.71
N GLN A 77 9.55 14.88 -8.09
CA GLN A 77 8.19 14.96 -7.57
C GLN A 77 7.17 15.23 -8.69
N ASN A 78 5.93 14.84 -8.45
CA ASN A 78 4.83 14.96 -9.40
C ASN A 78 5.05 14.20 -10.72
N ALA A 79 5.81 13.11 -10.66
CA ALA A 79 6.02 12.26 -11.81
C ALA A 79 4.73 11.52 -12.20
N PRO A 80 4.42 11.41 -13.50
CA PRO A 80 3.38 10.51 -13.93
C PRO A 80 3.79 9.05 -13.66
N VAL A 81 2.86 8.24 -13.18
CA VAL A 81 3.05 6.80 -13.00
C VAL A 81 1.84 6.06 -13.57
N SER A 82 2.12 5.01 -14.32
CA SER A 82 1.12 4.12 -14.89
C SER A 82 0.78 2.98 -13.91
N GLN A 83 -0.34 2.34 -14.13
CA GLN A 83 -0.65 1.11 -13.42
C GLN A 83 0.41 0.05 -13.78
N ASN A 84 0.88 -0.69 -12.77
CA ASN A 84 1.94 -1.70 -12.87
C ASN A 84 3.35 -1.15 -13.20
N GLU A 85 3.52 0.16 -13.22
CA GLU A 85 4.84 0.75 -13.39
C GLU A 85 5.66 0.60 -12.10
N ARG A 86 6.93 0.23 -12.26
CA ARG A 86 7.87 0.15 -11.14
C ARG A 86 8.38 1.55 -10.81
N PHE A 87 8.07 2.04 -9.63
CA PHE A 87 8.51 3.38 -9.19
C PHE A 87 9.55 3.33 -8.06
N SER A 88 9.67 2.21 -7.35
CA SER A 88 10.69 2.02 -6.31
C SER A 88 10.96 0.53 -6.07
N LEU A 89 12.04 0.27 -5.32
CA LEU A 89 12.46 -1.06 -4.92
C LEU A 89 12.81 -1.04 -3.43
N ILE A 90 12.46 -2.10 -2.71
CA ILE A 90 13.05 -2.44 -1.41
C ILE A 90 13.95 -3.64 -1.63
N ARG A 91 15.22 -3.54 -1.22
CA ARG A 91 16.25 -4.55 -1.58
C ARG A 91 16.18 -5.82 -0.76
N TRP A 92 15.77 -5.72 0.51
CA TRP A 92 15.71 -6.81 1.47
C TRP A 92 14.35 -6.87 2.14
N GLY A 93 14.18 -7.77 3.12
CA GLY A 93 12.93 -7.94 3.85
C GLY A 93 12.24 -6.62 4.22
N SER A 94 10.92 -6.56 4.13
CA SER A 94 10.20 -5.30 4.21
C SER A 94 8.71 -5.50 4.37
N GLN A 95 8.03 -4.39 4.66
CA GLN A 95 6.57 -4.29 4.63
C GLN A 95 6.13 -3.18 3.69
N VAL A 96 5.03 -3.40 3.01
CA VAL A 96 4.34 -2.37 2.23
C VAL A 96 2.91 -2.25 2.72
N GLU A 97 2.51 -1.04 3.09
CA GLU A 97 1.16 -0.73 3.50
C GLU A 97 0.44 0.08 2.43
N LEU A 98 -0.75 -0.36 2.05
CA LEU A 98 -1.66 0.40 1.20
C LEU A 98 -2.66 1.14 2.11
N VAL A 99 -2.66 2.46 2.05
CA VAL A 99 -3.57 3.31 2.81
C VAL A 99 -4.54 3.99 1.85
N LEU A 100 -5.81 3.67 2.00
CA LEU A 100 -6.92 4.24 1.24
C LEU A 100 -7.73 5.13 2.18
N PRO A 101 -7.58 6.47 2.14
CA PRO A 101 -8.41 7.39 2.91
C PRO A 101 -9.89 7.17 2.60
N LEU A 102 -10.74 7.15 3.62
CA LEU A 102 -12.17 7.01 3.41
C LEU A 102 -12.70 8.23 2.64
N ASP A 103 -13.53 7.96 1.64
CA ASP A 103 -14.17 8.98 0.81
C ASP A 103 -15.63 8.57 0.59
N GLU A 104 -16.54 9.49 0.84
CA GLU A 104 -17.99 9.22 0.74
C GLU A 104 -18.44 8.88 -0.68
N ARG A 105 -17.66 9.23 -1.69
CA ARG A 105 -17.92 8.95 -3.10
C ARG A 105 -17.69 7.49 -3.48
N TYR A 106 -16.90 6.74 -2.69
CA TYR A 106 -16.38 5.43 -3.06
C TYR A 106 -16.70 4.34 -2.04
N ASP A 107 -16.92 3.14 -2.58
CA ASP A 107 -16.86 1.89 -1.84
C ASP A 107 -15.56 1.16 -2.17
N PHE A 108 -14.90 0.67 -1.14
CA PHE A 108 -13.65 -0.07 -1.23
C PHE A 108 -13.92 -1.55 -0.89
N THR A 109 -13.59 -2.43 -1.82
CA THR A 109 -13.72 -3.88 -1.62
C THR A 109 -12.35 -4.52 -1.73
N THR A 110 -11.88 -5.15 -0.65
CA THR A 110 -10.68 -5.99 -0.69
C THR A 110 -10.96 -7.24 -1.52
N LEU A 111 -10.04 -7.59 -2.40
CA LEU A 111 -10.20 -8.72 -3.33
C LEU A 111 -9.44 -9.96 -2.89
N LEU A 112 -8.67 -9.84 -1.82
CA LEU A 112 -7.83 -10.91 -1.30
C LEU A 112 -8.18 -11.18 0.16
N ASP A 113 -8.20 -12.46 0.51
CA ASP A 113 -8.26 -12.89 1.89
C ASP A 113 -6.91 -12.68 2.58
N ASN A 114 -6.91 -12.76 3.92
CA ASN A 114 -5.67 -12.72 4.70
C ASN A 114 -4.76 -13.89 4.29
N GLU A 115 -3.45 -13.65 4.36
CA GLU A 115 -2.40 -14.63 4.04
C GLU A 115 -2.34 -15.08 2.57
N PHE A 116 -2.96 -14.34 1.66
CA PHE A 116 -2.89 -14.66 0.25
C PHE A 116 -1.58 -14.15 -0.36
N HIS A 117 -0.87 -15.03 -1.10
CA HIS A 117 0.31 -14.63 -1.85
C HIS A 117 -0.09 -13.83 -3.09
N VAL A 118 0.43 -12.60 -3.23
CA VAL A 118 0.17 -11.72 -4.36
C VAL A 118 1.36 -11.63 -5.31
N LYS A 119 1.08 -11.63 -6.60
CA LYS A 119 2.07 -11.40 -7.65
C LYS A 119 2.05 -9.93 -8.04
N ALA A 120 3.17 -9.25 -7.81
CA ALA A 120 3.31 -7.84 -8.15
C ALA A 120 2.98 -7.56 -9.62
N GLY A 121 2.15 -6.58 -9.87
CA GLY A 121 1.73 -6.18 -11.21
C GLY A 121 0.69 -7.10 -11.88
N LEU A 122 0.25 -8.18 -11.23
CA LEU A 122 -0.75 -9.11 -11.77
C LEU A 122 -2.03 -9.15 -10.92
N ASP A 123 -1.88 -9.31 -9.61
CA ASP A 123 -3.03 -9.47 -8.73
C ASP A 123 -3.60 -8.12 -8.30
N LYS A 124 -4.92 -8.02 -8.31
CA LYS A 124 -5.64 -6.85 -7.83
C LYS A 124 -5.85 -6.97 -6.34
N LEU A 125 -5.56 -5.90 -5.58
CA LEU A 125 -5.69 -5.88 -4.13
C LEU A 125 -7.04 -5.34 -3.67
N VAL A 126 -7.49 -4.25 -4.29
CA VAL A 126 -8.71 -3.54 -3.91
C VAL A 126 -9.46 -3.11 -5.16
N HIS A 127 -10.77 -3.20 -5.09
CA HIS A 127 -11.66 -2.60 -6.07
C HIS A 127 -12.28 -1.32 -5.49
N ILE A 128 -12.23 -0.24 -6.26
CA ILE A 128 -12.80 1.06 -5.90
C ILE A 128 -13.99 1.30 -6.81
N ASN A 129 -15.20 1.41 -6.24
CA ASN A 129 -16.45 1.65 -6.96
C ASN A 129 -17.06 2.98 -6.56
N PHE A 130 -17.66 3.70 -7.51
CA PHE A 130 -18.53 4.82 -7.18
C PHE A 130 -19.80 4.33 -6.48
N LYS A 131 -20.16 4.88 -5.33
CA LYS A 131 -21.36 4.51 -4.56
C LYS A 131 -22.68 4.68 -5.31
N ASN A 132 -22.74 5.57 -6.29
CA ASN A 132 -23.94 5.89 -7.07
C ASN A 132 -23.73 5.65 -8.57
N ASP A 133 -23.07 4.57 -8.96
CA ASP A 133 -22.95 4.23 -10.36
C ASP A 133 -24.30 3.70 -10.88
N PRO A 134 -25.06 4.48 -11.69
CA PRO A 134 -26.36 4.05 -12.19
C PRO A 134 -26.30 2.80 -13.09
N PHE A 135 -25.12 2.43 -13.59
CA PHE A 135 -24.92 1.26 -14.42
C PHE A 135 -24.82 -0.05 -13.63
N GLN A 136 -24.53 -0.04 -12.33
CA GLN A 136 -24.49 -1.26 -11.51
C GLN A 136 -25.86 -1.74 -11.05
N GLN A 137 -26.89 -0.91 -11.03
CA GLN A 137 -28.24 -1.30 -10.62
C GLN A 137 -28.95 -2.24 -11.62
N HIS A 138 -28.48 -2.30 -12.87
CA HIS A 138 -29.10 -3.15 -13.90
C HIS A 138 -28.53 -4.57 -14.00
N SER A 139 -27.41 -4.87 -13.37
CA SER A 139 -26.81 -6.21 -13.41
C SER A 139 -27.35 -7.16 -12.33
N GLN A 140 -27.88 -6.64 -11.22
CA GLN A 140 -28.46 -7.46 -10.16
C GLN A 140 -29.94 -7.87 -10.40
N SER A 141 -30.65 -7.19 -11.29
CA SER A 141 -32.06 -7.53 -11.60
C SER A 141 -32.23 -8.64 -12.65
N ARG A 142 -31.16 -9.12 -13.27
CA ARG A 142 -31.24 -10.19 -14.31
C ARG A 142 -30.88 -11.60 -13.82
N SER A 143 -30.52 -11.77 -12.55
CA SER A 143 -30.22 -13.10 -11.98
C SER A 143 -31.35 -13.74 -11.19
N ASN A 144 -32.57 -13.17 -11.22
CA ASN A 144 -33.77 -13.71 -10.56
C ASN A 144 -34.92 -13.90 -11.54
N LEU A 145 -34.65 -14.50 -12.72
CA LEU A 145 -35.67 -15.06 -13.59
C LEU A 145 -35.26 -16.43 -14.07
#